data_daa0bf3dcf55cefc8311ac8ab7fe2e0b
#
_entry.id   daa0bf3dcf55cefc8311ac8ab7fe2e0b
#
_cell.length_a   1.000
_cell.length_b   1.000
_cell.length_c   1.000
_cell.angle_alpha   90.00
_cell.angle_beta   90.00
_cell.angle_gamma   90.00
#
_symmetry.space_group_name_H-M   'P 1'
#
loop_
_entity.id
_entity.type
_entity.pdbx_description
1 polymer ?
#
loop_
_entity_poly.entity_id
_entity_poly.type
_entity_poly.pdbx_seq_one_letter_code
_entity_poly.pdbx_strand_id
1 'polypeptide(L)'
;FDAMSTTTSVLSGTRAIASATADATATAGSYQIKVDQLAKAEKLAGTIGRDAATALGAAGTFTVNGQTVTVAATDTLTTLRDSINALNSGATPTGVTATILTVTPGDARLILTSAKSGAAGIALADTLGTTLQTLGFQDINGAELSGSVLVNGADALFRVDDSPLTRT
;
A
#
# COMPACT_ATOMS: atom_id res chain seq x y z
N PHE A 1 -14.80 41.54 11.35
CA PHE A 1 -14.36 40.32 12.06
C PHE A 1 -13.49 39.53 11.11
N ASP A 2 -12.17 39.52 11.35
CA ASP A 2 -11.24 38.69 10.59
C ASP A 2 -11.50 37.22 10.92
N ALA A 3 -11.64 36.39 9.88
CA ALA A 3 -11.74 34.95 10.00
C ALA A 3 -10.41 34.43 10.57
N MET A 4 -10.39 34.08 11.81
CA MET A 4 -9.22 33.46 12.46
C MET A 4 -9.15 31.99 12.05
N SER A 5 -8.36 31.68 11.03
CA SER A 5 -7.97 30.31 10.73
C SER A 5 -6.77 29.95 11.60
N THR A 6 -6.94 29.03 12.53
CA THR A 6 -5.83 28.56 13.35
C THR A 6 -5.44 27.15 12.91
N THR A 7 -4.22 26.98 12.43
CA THR A 7 -3.63 25.66 12.16
C THR A 7 -2.79 25.26 13.36
N THR A 8 -3.15 24.17 14.01
CA THR A 8 -2.36 23.63 15.13
C THR A 8 -1.72 22.32 14.69
N SER A 9 -0.42 22.18 14.89
CA SER A 9 0.31 20.95 14.65
C SER A 9 0.62 20.25 15.96
N VAL A 10 0.32 18.96 16.04
CA VAL A 10 0.79 18.10 17.13
C VAL A 10 2.14 17.53 16.72
N LEU A 11 3.16 17.76 17.56
CA LEU A 11 4.54 17.35 17.28
C LEU A 11 4.92 16.13 18.15
N SER A 12 5.60 15.17 17.53
CA SER A 12 6.38 14.15 18.24
C SER A 12 7.85 14.37 17.89
N GLY A 13 8.58 14.93 18.83
CA GLY A 13 9.93 15.44 18.57
C GLY A 13 9.90 16.67 17.64
N THR A 14 10.60 16.58 16.49
CA THR A 14 10.67 17.65 15.48
C THR A 14 9.69 17.46 14.31
N ARG A 15 8.89 16.40 14.30
CA ARG A 15 7.99 16.06 13.19
C ARG A 15 6.53 16.31 13.54
N ALA A 16 5.82 17.04 12.67
CA ALA A 16 4.36 17.17 12.78
C ALA A 16 3.70 15.82 12.47
N ILE A 17 2.85 15.32 13.39
CA ILE A 17 2.14 14.04 13.27
C ILE A 17 0.64 14.23 13.04
N ALA A 18 0.11 15.42 13.31
CA ALA A 18 -1.27 15.79 13.03
C ALA A 18 -1.35 17.29 12.77
N SER A 19 -2.35 17.70 11.98
CA SER A 19 -2.71 19.10 11.77
C SER A 19 -4.23 19.25 11.84
N ALA A 20 -4.69 20.39 12.33
CA ALA A 20 -6.11 20.76 12.37
C ALA A 20 -6.30 22.13 11.75
N THR A 21 -7.40 22.31 11.03
CA THR A 21 -7.83 23.59 10.49
C THR A 21 -9.22 23.93 11.03
N ALA A 22 -9.45 25.21 11.30
CA ALA A 22 -10.76 25.72 11.70
C ALA A 22 -11.21 26.77 10.68
N ASP A 23 -12.49 26.81 10.38
CA ASP A 23 -13.10 27.84 9.55
C ASP A 23 -13.73 28.96 10.39
N ALA A 24 -14.30 29.98 9.72
CA ALA A 24 -14.92 31.14 10.37
C ALA A 24 -16.17 30.81 11.22
N THR A 25 -16.72 29.60 11.08
CA THR A 25 -17.90 29.15 11.83
C THR A 25 -17.52 28.35 13.06
N ALA A 26 -16.24 28.04 13.24
CA ALA A 26 -15.75 27.25 14.37
C ALA A 26 -15.90 28.04 15.67
N THR A 27 -16.48 27.40 16.69
CA THR A 27 -16.55 27.95 18.03
C THR A 27 -15.17 27.82 18.70
N ALA A 28 -14.73 28.89 19.38
CA ALA A 28 -13.48 28.85 20.12
C ALA A 28 -13.55 27.79 21.24
N GLY A 29 -12.55 26.92 21.28
CA GLY A 29 -12.45 25.84 22.24
C GLY A 29 -11.01 25.34 22.36
N SER A 30 -10.73 24.58 23.43
CA SER A 30 -9.46 23.89 23.63
C SER A 30 -9.74 22.39 23.60
N TYR A 31 -8.99 21.65 22.80
CA TYR A 31 -9.14 20.21 22.62
C TYR A 31 -7.81 19.52 22.90
N GLN A 32 -7.85 18.42 23.63
CA GLN A 32 -6.69 17.56 23.81
C GLN A 32 -6.68 16.49 22.71
N ILE A 33 -5.60 16.42 21.94
CA ILE A 33 -5.43 15.39 20.90
C ILE A 33 -4.35 14.41 21.33
N LYS A 34 -4.70 13.13 21.39
CA LYS A 34 -3.77 12.03 21.63
C LYS A 34 -3.75 11.10 20.42
N VAL A 35 -2.59 10.91 19.80
CA VAL A 35 -2.40 9.96 18.70
C VAL A 35 -1.96 8.63 19.31
N ASP A 36 -2.79 7.59 19.18
CA ASP A 36 -2.51 6.25 19.67
C ASP A 36 -1.75 5.43 18.59
N GLN A 37 -2.06 5.63 17.30
CA GLN A 37 -1.41 4.96 16.16
C GLN A 37 -1.41 5.85 14.92
N LEU A 38 -0.31 5.83 14.18
CA LEU A 38 -0.25 6.43 12.84
C LEU A 38 -0.71 5.45 11.77
N ALA A 39 -1.37 5.97 10.73
CA ALA A 39 -1.69 5.17 9.56
C ALA A 39 -0.42 4.62 8.87
N LYS A 40 -0.50 3.39 8.37
CA LYS A 40 0.60 2.73 7.64
C LYS A 40 0.12 2.27 6.27
N ALA A 41 0.96 2.46 5.26
CA ALA A 41 0.75 1.87 3.94
C ALA A 41 1.20 0.41 3.96
N GLU A 42 0.39 -0.46 3.33
CA GLU A 42 0.77 -1.86 3.18
C GLU A 42 1.95 -2.02 2.24
N LYS A 43 2.77 -3.03 2.54
CA LYS A 43 3.90 -3.43 1.71
C LYS A 43 3.97 -4.96 1.67
N LEU A 44 3.88 -5.50 0.45
CA LEU A 44 3.97 -6.92 0.18
C LEU A 44 5.25 -7.24 -0.58
N ALA A 45 5.77 -8.46 -0.39
CA ALA A 45 6.90 -9.01 -1.14
C ALA A 45 6.60 -10.42 -1.61
N GLY A 46 6.87 -10.73 -2.86
CA GLY A 46 6.88 -12.12 -3.29
C GLY A 46 7.88 -12.94 -2.47
N THR A 47 7.44 -14.07 -1.93
CA THR A 47 8.30 -14.93 -1.10
C THR A 47 9.23 -15.81 -1.92
N ILE A 48 8.93 -16.00 -3.24
CA ILE A 48 9.73 -16.82 -4.14
C ILE A 48 10.68 -15.92 -4.92
N GLY A 49 11.97 -16.07 -4.64
CA GLY A 49 13.05 -15.36 -5.34
C GLY A 49 13.34 -16.00 -6.70
N ARG A 50 13.72 -15.16 -7.67
CA ARG A 50 14.14 -15.57 -9.02
C ARG A 50 15.01 -14.50 -9.67
N ASP A 51 15.69 -14.84 -10.73
CA ASP A 51 16.39 -13.82 -11.52
C ASP A 51 15.39 -12.83 -12.14
N ALA A 52 15.69 -11.54 -12.07
CA ALA A 52 14.76 -10.48 -12.49
C ALA A 52 14.56 -10.42 -14.02
N ALA A 53 15.51 -10.95 -14.79
CA ALA A 53 15.48 -10.97 -16.26
C ALA A 53 15.08 -12.34 -16.84
N THR A 54 14.94 -13.37 -16.00
CA THR A 54 14.50 -14.69 -16.45
C THR A 54 12.98 -14.73 -16.60
N ALA A 55 12.51 -15.39 -17.67
CA ALA A 55 11.09 -15.57 -17.93
C ALA A 55 10.37 -16.24 -16.76
N LEU A 56 9.19 -15.76 -16.42
CA LEU A 56 8.39 -16.27 -15.31
C LEU A 56 7.91 -17.70 -15.55
N GLY A 57 7.72 -18.09 -16.81
CA GLY A 57 7.15 -19.40 -17.18
C GLY A 57 5.67 -19.54 -16.80
N ALA A 58 5.06 -18.51 -16.24
CA ALA A 58 3.65 -18.46 -15.89
C ALA A 58 2.93 -17.49 -16.83
N ALA A 59 1.77 -17.90 -17.33
CA ALA A 59 0.91 -17.04 -18.14
C ALA A 59 -0.46 -16.97 -17.49
N GLY A 60 -1.12 -15.82 -17.60
CA GLY A 60 -2.46 -15.63 -17.04
C GLY A 60 -2.81 -14.18 -16.83
N THR A 61 -3.77 -13.96 -15.97
CA THR A 61 -4.20 -12.63 -15.54
C THR A 61 -4.44 -12.62 -14.03
N PHE A 62 -4.10 -11.51 -13.40
CA PHE A 62 -4.44 -11.24 -12.01
C PHE A 62 -4.87 -9.78 -11.85
N THR A 63 -5.48 -9.43 -10.74
CA THR A 63 -5.87 -8.07 -10.45
C THR A 63 -5.04 -7.47 -9.32
N VAL A 64 -4.79 -6.16 -9.43
CA VAL A 64 -4.21 -5.31 -8.39
C VAL A 64 -5.20 -4.18 -8.13
N ASN A 65 -5.82 -4.14 -6.96
CA ASN A 65 -6.87 -3.18 -6.61
C ASN A 65 -7.97 -3.08 -7.69
N GLY A 66 -8.37 -4.24 -8.25
CA GLY A 66 -9.41 -4.34 -9.27
C GLY A 66 -8.96 -4.05 -10.72
N GLN A 67 -7.71 -3.61 -10.96
CA GLN A 67 -7.16 -3.43 -12.30
C GLN A 67 -6.44 -4.70 -12.76
N THR A 68 -6.71 -5.13 -13.99
CA THR A 68 -6.17 -6.37 -14.55
C THR A 68 -4.74 -6.19 -15.06
N VAL A 69 -3.87 -7.09 -14.66
CA VAL A 69 -2.52 -7.30 -15.21
C VAL A 69 -2.54 -8.58 -16.04
N THR A 70 -2.14 -8.49 -17.31
CA THR A 70 -1.95 -9.66 -18.17
C THR A 70 -0.48 -10.06 -18.16
N VAL A 71 -0.21 -11.35 -18.00
CA VAL A 71 1.14 -11.91 -17.91
C VAL A 71 1.32 -12.97 -19.00
N ALA A 72 2.37 -12.82 -19.78
CA ALA A 72 2.82 -13.83 -20.73
C ALA A 72 3.90 -14.73 -20.09
N ALA A 73 4.01 -15.97 -20.54
CA ALA A 73 5.03 -16.90 -20.02
C ALA A 73 6.47 -16.40 -20.23
N THR A 74 6.67 -15.50 -21.19
CA THR A 74 7.96 -14.85 -21.50
C THR A 74 8.23 -13.62 -20.64
N ASP A 75 7.23 -13.13 -19.89
CA ASP A 75 7.44 -11.98 -19.02
C ASP A 75 8.43 -12.29 -17.90
N THR A 76 9.12 -11.26 -17.49
CA THR A 76 10.12 -11.29 -16.41
C THR A 76 9.61 -10.48 -15.21
N LEU A 77 10.30 -10.52 -14.07
CA LEU A 77 9.96 -9.61 -12.97
C LEU A 77 10.06 -8.14 -13.39
N THR A 78 10.99 -7.82 -14.29
CA THR A 78 11.17 -6.45 -14.79
C THR A 78 9.97 -5.99 -15.63
N THR A 79 9.51 -6.80 -16.61
CA THR A 79 8.34 -6.45 -17.43
C THR A 79 7.06 -6.41 -16.58
N LEU A 80 6.92 -7.33 -15.64
CA LEU A 80 5.78 -7.36 -14.72
C LEU A 80 5.71 -6.12 -13.82
N ARG A 81 6.85 -5.70 -13.24
CA ARG A 81 6.95 -4.44 -12.49
C ARG A 81 6.47 -3.25 -13.33
N ASP A 82 6.92 -3.17 -14.59
CA ASP A 82 6.58 -2.06 -15.48
C ASP A 82 5.10 -2.08 -15.86
N SER A 83 4.53 -3.28 -16.12
CA SER A 83 3.11 -3.46 -16.38
C SER A 83 2.23 -3.02 -15.21
N ILE A 84 2.58 -3.38 -13.97
CA ILE A 84 1.85 -2.93 -12.77
C ILE A 84 1.94 -1.42 -12.62
N ASN A 85 3.14 -0.85 -12.77
CA ASN A 85 3.35 0.59 -12.63
C ASN A 85 2.61 1.41 -13.71
N ALA A 86 2.49 0.87 -14.93
CA ALA A 86 1.76 1.51 -16.03
C ALA A 86 0.27 1.71 -15.70
N LEU A 87 -0.34 0.86 -14.86
CA LEU A 87 -1.73 0.99 -14.43
C LEU A 87 -1.99 2.24 -13.58
N ASN A 88 -0.96 2.89 -13.05
CA ASN A 88 -1.10 4.15 -12.31
C ASN A 88 -1.28 5.37 -13.22
N SER A 89 -1.05 5.25 -14.53
CA SER A 89 -1.21 6.33 -15.51
C SER A 89 -2.63 6.45 -16.07
N GLY A 90 -3.54 5.54 -15.72
CA GLY A 90 -4.92 5.50 -16.22
C GLY A 90 -5.90 6.38 -15.42
N ALA A 91 -7.15 6.43 -15.88
CA ALA A 91 -8.24 7.15 -15.20
C ALA A 91 -8.59 6.55 -13.82
N THR A 92 -8.30 5.27 -13.62
CA THR A 92 -8.52 4.54 -12.37
C THR A 92 -7.19 3.90 -11.92
N PRO A 93 -6.26 4.68 -11.35
CA PRO A 93 -4.96 4.17 -10.92
C PRO A 93 -5.11 3.13 -9.80
N THR A 94 -4.27 2.10 -9.82
CA THR A 94 -4.24 1.07 -8.75
C THR A 94 -3.82 1.65 -7.41
N GLY A 95 -3.04 2.73 -7.41
CA GLY A 95 -2.39 3.26 -6.21
C GLY A 95 -1.35 2.30 -5.62
N VAL A 96 -0.83 1.37 -6.42
CA VAL A 96 0.21 0.41 -6.00
C VAL A 96 1.46 0.61 -6.84
N THR A 97 2.59 0.81 -6.18
CA THR A 97 3.90 0.88 -6.84
C THR A 97 4.61 -0.46 -6.72
N ALA A 98 5.06 -0.99 -7.86
CA ALA A 98 5.88 -2.20 -7.93
C ALA A 98 7.37 -1.84 -8.04
N THR A 99 8.20 -2.53 -7.27
CA THR A 99 9.67 -2.43 -7.33
C THR A 99 10.29 -3.83 -7.27
N ILE A 100 11.57 -3.94 -7.61
CA ILE A 100 12.31 -5.19 -7.50
C ILE A 100 13.37 -5.03 -6.43
N LEU A 101 13.39 -5.95 -5.47
CA LEU A 101 14.42 -6.09 -4.46
C LEU A 101 15.31 -7.27 -4.84
N THR A 102 16.57 -7.03 -5.15
CA THR A 102 17.58 -8.08 -5.32
C THR A 102 18.22 -8.38 -3.96
N VAL A 103 17.99 -9.57 -3.45
CA VAL A 103 18.57 -10.04 -2.17
C VAL A 103 19.98 -10.56 -2.39
N THR A 104 20.15 -11.40 -3.42
CA THR A 104 21.44 -11.89 -3.91
C THR A 104 21.38 -12.06 -5.44
N PRO A 105 22.49 -12.22 -6.14
CA PRO A 105 22.45 -12.58 -7.56
C PRO A 105 21.59 -13.82 -7.81
N GLY A 106 20.57 -13.67 -8.67
CA GLY A 106 19.58 -14.72 -8.97
C GLY A 106 18.41 -14.81 -8.00
N ASP A 107 18.40 -14.05 -6.89
CA ASP A 107 17.26 -13.94 -5.95
C ASP A 107 16.75 -12.50 -5.91
N ALA A 108 15.91 -12.17 -6.87
CA ALA A 108 15.15 -10.93 -6.89
C ALA A 108 13.68 -11.21 -6.59
N ARG A 109 13.02 -10.28 -5.94
CA ARG A 109 11.61 -10.38 -5.51
C ARG A 109 10.85 -9.15 -5.91
N LEU A 110 9.60 -9.34 -6.33
CA LEU A 110 8.69 -8.23 -6.59
C LEU A 110 8.16 -7.70 -5.27
N ILE A 111 8.26 -6.39 -5.08
CA ILE A 111 7.72 -5.67 -3.93
C ILE A 111 6.58 -4.80 -4.40
N LEU A 112 5.44 -4.88 -3.73
CA LEU A 112 4.28 -4.02 -3.95
C LEU A 112 4.11 -3.10 -2.76
N THR A 113 3.93 -1.81 -3.01
CA THR A 113 3.74 -0.80 -1.95
C THR A 113 2.49 0.02 -2.25
N SER A 114 1.56 0.07 -1.32
CA SER A 114 0.38 0.94 -1.43
C SER A 114 0.79 2.41 -1.35
N ALA A 115 0.25 3.25 -2.22
CA ALA A 115 0.41 4.70 -2.14
C ALA A 115 -0.46 5.32 -1.03
N LYS A 116 -1.50 4.60 -0.58
CA LYS A 116 -2.38 5.03 0.48
C LYS A 116 -2.07 4.26 1.76
N SER A 117 -2.05 4.96 2.87
CA SER A 117 -2.10 4.34 4.19
C SER A 117 -3.54 3.92 4.52
N GLY A 118 -3.69 3.00 5.45
CA GLY A 118 -4.99 2.50 5.90
C GLY A 118 -5.05 0.98 5.94
N ALA A 119 -6.05 0.45 6.63
CA ALA A 119 -6.24 -0.99 6.81
C ALA A 119 -6.74 -1.71 5.54
N ALA A 120 -7.19 -0.97 4.51
CA ALA A 120 -7.71 -1.58 3.27
C ALA A 120 -6.64 -2.35 2.48
N GLY A 121 -5.36 -1.95 2.60
CA GLY A 121 -4.24 -2.67 2.01
C GLY A 121 -4.21 -2.74 0.48
N ILE A 122 -3.59 -3.80 -0.05
CA ILE A 122 -3.46 -4.09 -1.48
C ILE A 122 -4.28 -5.35 -1.78
N ALA A 123 -5.33 -5.23 -2.59
CA ALA A 123 -6.12 -6.38 -3.02
C ALA A 123 -5.48 -7.05 -4.24
N LEU A 124 -5.11 -8.33 -4.10
CA LEU A 124 -4.56 -9.17 -5.16
C LEU A 124 -5.47 -10.38 -5.39
N ALA A 125 -5.71 -10.75 -6.66
CA ALA A 125 -6.42 -11.99 -6.98
C ALA A 125 -5.99 -12.54 -8.34
N ASP A 126 -5.58 -13.80 -8.41
CA ASP A 126 -5.43 -14.51 -9.68
C ASP A 126 -6.83 -14.69 -10.32
N THR A 127 -6.99 -14.29 -11.57
CA THR A 127 -8.24 -14.43 -12.35
C THR A 127 -8.12 -15.50 -13.42
N LEU A 128 -6.92 -15.71 -13.95
CA LEU A 128 -6.58 -16.82 -14.84
C LEU A 128 -5.13 -17.22 -14.60
N GLY A 129 -4.89 -18.52 -14.38
CA GLY A 129 -3.56 -19.02 -14.06
C GLY A 129 -3.21 -18.87 -12.59
N THR A 130 -1.92 -18.91 -12.25
CA THR A 130 -1.40 -18.98 -10.89
C THR A 130 -0.18 -18.05 -10.69
N THR A 131 -0.22 -16.86 -11.28
CA THR A 131 0.92 -15.94 -11.27
C THR A 131 1.28 -15.47 -9.86
N LEU A 132 0.28 -15.11 -9.05
CA LEU A 132 0.51 -14.67 -7.67
C LEU A 132 1.07 -15.77 -6.79
N GLN A 133 0.63 -17.04 -7.02
CA GLN A 133 1.22 -18.21 -6.35
C GLN A 133 2.67 -18.43 -6.80
N THR A 134 2.94 -18.33 -8.11
CA THR A 134 4.29 -18.50 -8.69
C THR A 134 5.28 -17.46 -8.16
N LEU A 135 4.81 -16.28 -7.78
CA LEU A 135 5.60 -15.21 -7.17
C LEU A 135 5.64 -15.31 -5.63
N GLY A 136 4.80 -16.14 -5.05
CA GLY A 136 4.72 -16.33 -3.60
C GLY A 136 4.00 -15.20 -2.86
N PHE A 137 2.97 -14.59 -3.47
CA PHE A 137 2.05 -13.68 -2.80
C PHE A 137 0.88 -14.42 -2.18
N GLN A 138 0.42 -15.50 -2.81
CA GLN A 138 -0.73 -16.28 -2.39
C GLN A 138 -0.42 -17.78 -2.33
N ASP A 139 -1.20 -18.51 -1.54
CA ASP A 139 -1.18 -19.96 -1.52
C ASP A 139 -2.07 -20.57 -2.64
N ILE A 140 -2.18 -21.90 -2.68
CA ILE A 140 -2.98 -22.63 -3.67
C ILE A 140 -4.49 -22.35 -3.59
N ASN A 141 -4.97 -21.80 -2.47
CA ASN A 141 -6.37 -21.44 -2.25
C ASN A 141 -6.62 -19.95 -2.55
N GLY A 142 -5.60 -19.19 -2.98
CA GLY A 142 -5.70 -17.77 -3.21
C GLY A 142 -5.63 -16.93 -1.93
N ALA A 143 -5.29 -17.52 -0.79
CA ALA A 143 -5.06 -16.78 0.43
C ALA A 143 -3.68 -16.14 0.44
N GLU A 144 -3.59 -14.91 0.95
CA GLU A 144 -2.33 -14.21 1.10
C GLU A 144 -1.38 -14.98 2.02
N LEU A 145 -0.14 -15.14 1.58
CA LEU A 145 0.89 -15.77 2.40
C LEU A 145 1.36 -14.81 3.50
N SER A 146 1.32 -15.24 4.75
CA SER A 146 1.79 -14.42 5.89
C SER A 146 3.25 -13.96 5.72
N GLY A 147 4.08 -14.74 5.02
CA GLY A 147 5.47 -14.38 4.68
C GLY A 147 5.58 -13.31 3.58
N SER A 148 4.51 -13.02 2.83
CA SER A 148 4.52 -11.95 1.83
C SER A 148 4.30 -10.56 2.42
N VAL A 149 3.74 -10.45 3.61
CA VAL A 149 3.45 -9.17 4.26
C VAL A 149 4.68 -8.62 4.95
N LEU A 150 5.28 -7.56 4.40
CA LEU A 150 6.39 -6.84 5.03
C LEU A 150 5.89 -5.78 6.01
N VAL A 151 4.80 -5.10 5.67
CA VAL A 151 4.15 -4.10 6.50
C VAL A 151 2.64 -4.24 6.31
N ASN A 152 1.92 -4.46 7.39
CA ASN A 152 0.45 -4.41 7.35
C ASN A 152 -0.02 -2.96 7.20
N GLY A 153 -1.01 -2.75 6.32
CA GLY A 153 -1.77 -1.51 6.27
C GLY A 153 -2.48 -1.28 7.61
N ALA A 154 -2.52 -0.04 8.06
CA ALA A 154 -3.19 0.31 9.31
C ALA A 154 -3.76 1.73 9.24
N ASP A 155 -4.92 1.91 9.86
CA ASP A 155 -5.55 3.22 10.01
C ASP A 155 -4.90 4.01 11.15
N ALA A 156 -4.97 5.35 11.08
CA ALA A 156 -4.61 6.18 12.22
C ALA A 156 -5.67 6.06 13.29
N LEU A 157 -5.23 5.90 14.54
CA LEU A 157 -6.10 5.92 15.73
C LEU A 157 -5.70 7.11 16.60
N PHE A 158 -6.67 7.94 16.95
CA PHE A 158 -6.45 9.08 17.80
C PHE A 158 -7.69 9.39 18.67
N ARG A 159 -7.53 10.19 19.68
CA ARG A 159 -8.59 10.64 20.59
C ARG A 159 -8.62 12.15 20.63
N VAL A 160 -9.83 12.68 20.70
CA VAL A 160 -10.08 14.09 20.99
C VAL A 160 -10.90 14.14 22.28
N ASP A 161 -10.35 14.75 23.33
CA ASP A 161 -10.94 14.77 24.68
C ASP A 161 -11.37 13.36 25.15
N ASP A 162 -10.45 12.38 25.00
CA ASP A 162 -10.65 10.95 25.29
C ASP A 162 -11.66 10.21 24.40
N SER A 163 -12.33 10.87 23.46
CA SER A 163 -13.19 10.21 22.48
C SER A 163 -12.36 9.57 21.37
N PRO A 164 -12.46 8.23 21.14
CA PRO A 164 -11.66 7.55 20.12
C PRO A 164 -12.18 7.87 18.71
N LEU A 165 -11.25 8.12 17.78
CA LEU A 165 -11.51 8.36 16.36
C LEU A 165 -10.53 7.57 15.50
N THR A 166 -10.99 7.15 14.31
CA THR A 166 -10.20 6.41 13.33
C THR A 166 -10.13 7.20 12.03
N ARG A 167 -8.96 7.20 11.38
CA ARG A 167 -8.76 7.82 10.07
C ARG A 167 -7.97 6.89 9.15
N THR A 168 -8.53 6.63 7.98
CA THR A 168 -7.90 5.90 6.87
C THR A 168 -6.95 6.82 6.08
#